data_42e17fd7061296a747d849b651946e4f
#
_entry.id   42e17fd7061296a747d849b651946e4f
#
_cell.length_a   1.000
_cell.length_b   1.000
_cell.length_c   1.000
_cell.angle_alpha   90.00
_cell.angle_beta   90.00
_cell.angle_gamma   90.00
#
_symmetry.space_group_name_H-M   'P 1'
#
loop_
_entity.id
_entity.type
_entity.pdbx_description
1 polymer ?
#
loop_
_entity_poly.entity_id
_entity_poly.type
_entity_poly.pdbx_seq_one_letter_code
_entity_poly.pdbx_strand_id
1 'polypeptide(L)'
;MKSAQEDEYLEFVATRAKALYRSAYVLAAGDTHLAEDLVQETLSRVYVHWKRVAGADSPAAYAQTVLVRTFLSLRRRRSTGERPIGNLPDGAASGPDTALRLTLLDALGQLPPRDRAVLLLRYWEDRSIEETARMLRLSSSAVRSQGTRALGRVRALLGDSLSDLVPH
;
A
#
# COMPACT_ATOMS: atom_id res chain seq x y z
N MET A 1 -24.89 19.42 -9.84
CA MET A 1 -24.08 20.39 -10.57
C MET A 1 -22.62 19.98 -10.53
N LYS A 2 -22.01 19.89 -11.67
CA LYS A 2 -20.64 19.39 -11.82
C LYS A 2 -19.63 20.09 -10.92
N SER A 3 -19.73 21.41 -10.75
CA SER A 3 -18.75 22.19 -10.01
C SER A 3 -18.70 21.90 -8.52
N ALA A 4 -19.84 21.66 -7.87
CA ALA A 4 -19.89 21.34 -6.43
C ALA A 4 -19.29 19.97 -6.15
N GLN A 5 -19.56 18.98 -7.00
CA GLN A 5 -19.00 17.63 -6.86
C GLN A 5 -17.50 17.64 -7.15
N GLU A 6 -17.05 18.41 -8.12
CA GLU A 6 -15.64 18.58 -8.42
C GLU A 6 -14.90 19.22 -7.25
N ASP A 7 -15.48 20.24 -6.63
CA ASP A 7 -14.89 20.89 -5.47
C ASP A 7 -14.78 19.95 -4.27
N GLU A 8 -15.81 19.15 -4.01
CA GLU A 8 -15.77 18.14 -2.96
C GLU A 8 -14.68 17.09 -3.22
N TYR A 9 -14.57 16.64 -4.47
CA TYR A 9 -13.56 15.69 -4.87
C TYR A 9 -12.15 16.27 -4.70
N LEU A 10 -11.94 17.51 -5.15
CA LEU A 10 -10.65 18.17 -5.03
C LEU A 10 -10.25 18.37 -3.57
N GLU A 11 -11.22 18.71 -2.72
CA GLU A 11 -10.98 18.80 -1.27
C GLU A 11 -10.59 17.45 -0.69
N PHE A 12 -11.26 16.38 -1.10
CA PHE A 12 -10.90 15.02 -0.69
C PHE A 12 -9.47 14.67 -1.12
N VAL A 13 -9.10 14.98 -2.36
CA VAL A 13 -7.75 14.74 -2.87
C VAL A 13 -6.72 15.52 -2.05
N ALA A 14 -6.98 16.80 -1.80
CA ALA A 14 -6.06 17.65 -1.02
C ALA A 14 -5.84 17.08 0.39
N THR A 15 -6.87 16.51 0.99
CA THR A 15 -6.81 15.96 2.34
C THR A 15 -6.16 14.58 2.38
N ARG A 16 -6.36 13.74 1.36
CA ARG A 16 -6.04 12.30 1.41
C ARG A 16 -4.88 11.86 0.52
N ALA A 17 -4.43 12.69 -0.41
CA ALA A 17 -3.41 12.28 -1.38
C ALA A 17 -2.11 11.83 -0.71
N LYS A 18 -1.66 12.52 0.32
CA LYS A 18 -0.44 12.16 1.05
C LYS A 18 -0.55 10.79 1.73
N ALA A 19 -1.68 10.53 2.39
CA ALA A 19 -1.90 9.25 3.07
C ALA A 19 -1.99 8.11 2.05
N LEU A 20 -2.68 8.33 0.93
CA LEU A 20 -2.75 7.35 -0.15
C LEU A 20 -1.37 7.07 -0.74
N TYR A 21 -0.57 8.11 -0.95
CA TYR A 21 0.78 7.96 -1.47
C TYR A 21 1.66 7.14 -0.52
N ARG A 22 1.59 7.39 0.78
CA ARG A 22 2.35 6.62 1.78
C ARG A 22 1.97 5.14 1.75
N SER A 23 0.68 4.85 1.67
CA SER A 23 0.20 3.46 1.54
C SER A 23 0.67 2.83 0.24
N ALA A 24 0.56 3.57 -0.87
CA ALA A 24 1.03 3.11 -2.17
C ALA A 24 2.54 2.85 -2.18
N TYR A 25 3.31 3.70 -1.52
CA TYR A 25 4.76 3.56 -1.40
C TYR A 25 5.14 2.26 -0.67
N VAL A 26 4.43 1.92 0.40
CA VAL A 26 4.62 0.66 1.12
C VAL A 26 4.26 -0.54 0.23
N LEU A 27 3.11 -0.48 -0.44
CA LEU A 27 2.69 -1.54 -1.36
C LEU A 27 3.69 -1.74 -2.50
N ALA A 28 4.22 -0.64 -3.01
CA ALA A 28 5.21 -0.64 -4.10
C ALA A 28 6.62 -0.99 -3.63
N ALA A 29 6.81 -1.21 -2.32
CA ALA A 29 8.11 -1.52 -1.72
C ALA A 29 9.17 -0.47 -2.09
N GLY A 30 8.79 0.80 -2.07
CA GLY A 30 9.68 1.92 -2.33
C GLY A 30 9.82 2.33 -3.80
N ASP A 31 9.16 1.65 -4.72
CA ASP A 31 9.13 2.05 -6.13
C ASP A 31 8.23 3.28 -6.28
N THR A 32 8.85 4.45 -6.45
CA THR A 32 8.14 5.73 -6.51
C THR A 32 7.26 5.85 -7.74
N HIS A 33 7.70 5.33 -8.88
CA HIS A 33 6.90 5.36 -10.11
C HIS A 33 5.64 4.51 -9.97
N LEU A 34 5.78 3.31 -9.44
CA LEU A 34 4.63 2.45 -9.17
C LEU A 34 3.68 3.09 -8.15
N ALA A 35 4.22 3.69 -7.10
CA ALA A 35 3.42 4.36 -6.08
C ALA A 35 2.60 5.52 -6.69
N GLU A 36 3.22 6.34 -7.52
CA GLU A 36 2.55 7.44 -8.21
C GLU A 36 1.45 6.93 -9.15
N ASP A 37 1.75 5.89 -9.93
CA ASP A 37 0.77 5.28 -10.84
C ASP A 37 -0.42 4.73 -10.06
N LEU A 38 -0.18 4.08 -8.93
CA LEU A 38 -1.22 3.55 -8.07
C LEU A 38 -2.14 4.65 -7.52
N VAL A 39 -1.55 5.75 -7.07
CA VAL A 39 -2.33 6.88 -6.55
C VAL A 39 -3.18 7.50 -7.66
N GLN A 40 -2.59 7.74 -8.82
CA GLN A 40 -3.31 8.31 -9.96
C GLN A 40 -4.47 7.42 -10.40
N GLU A 41 -4.24 6.14 -10.55
CA GLU A 41 -5.29 5.17 -10.93
C GLU A 41 -6.38 5.12 -9.87
N THR A 42 -6.00 5.11 -8.60
CA THR A 42 -6.95 5.11 -7.48
C THR A 42 -7.83 6.36 -7.50
N LEU A 43 -7.20 7.53 -7.62
CA LEU A 43 -7.93 8.80 -7.63
C LEU A 43 -8.84 8.91 -8.86
N SER A 44 -8.41 8.41 -10.01
CA SER A 44 -9.24 8.36 -11.22
C SER A 44 -10.49 7.51 -11.01
N ARG A 45 -10.35 6.35 -10.40
CA ARG A 45 -11.48 5.45 -10.09
C ARG A 45 -12.40 6.06 -9.04
N VAL A 46 -11.85 6.71 -8.04
CA VAL A 46 -12.62 7.43 -7.01
C VAL A 46 -13.43 8.56 -7.66
N TYR A 47 -12.83 9.29 -8.60
CA TYR A 47 -13.52 10.37 -9.31
C TYR A 47 -14.73 9.84 -10.10
N VAL A 48 -14.54 8.77 -10.86
CA VAL A 48 -15.62 8.17 -11.66
C VAL A 48 -16.79 7.75 -10.78
N HIS A 49 -16.52 7.25 -9.58
CA HIS A 49 -17.54 6.77 -8.65
C HIS A 49 -17.76 7.71 -7.47
N TRP A 50 -17.49 9.01 -7.66
CA TRP A 50 -17.46 9.97 -6.55
C TRP A 50 -18.76 10.01 -5.75
N LYS A 51 -19.93 9.94 -6.40
CA LYS A 51 -21.20 9.92 -5.69
C LYS A 51 -21.28 8.78 -4.67
N ARG A 52 -20.82 7.60 -5.07
CA ARG A 52 -20.79 6.42 -4.20
C ARG A 52 -19.76 6.59 -3.09
N VAL A 53 -18.59 7.10 -3.43
CA VAL A 53 -17.52 7.34 -2.46
C VAL A 53 -17.95 8.37 -1.42
N ALA A 54 -18.48 9.50 -1.87
CA ALA A 54 -18.92 10.58 -0.98
C ALA A 54 -20.04 10.13 -0.03
N GLY A 55 -20.90 9.22 -0.49
CA GLY A 55 -21.99 8.67 0.32
C GLY A 55 -21.61 7.48 1.19
N ALA A 56 -20.38 7.01 1.12
CA ALA A 56 -19.91 5.89 1.94
C ALA A 56 -19.68 6.33 3.39
N ASP A 57 -19.78 5.38 4.32
CA ASP A 57 -19.51 5.63 5.74
C ASP A 57 -18.10 6.19 5.95
N SER A 58 -17.12 5.69 5.18
CA SER A 58 -15.75 6.21 5.20
C SER A 58 -15.23 6.32 3.78
N PRO A 59 -15.27 7.53 3.18
CA PRO A 59 -14.65 7.76 1.88
C PRO A 59 -13.16 7.41 1.86
N ALA A 60 -12.46 7.66 2.96
CA ALA A 60 -11.03 7.31 3.07
C ALA A 60 -10.81 5.80 3.00
N ALA A 61 -11.64 5.00 3.68
CA ALA A 61 -11.56 3.55 3.63
C ALA A 61 -11.93 3.02 2.23
N TYR A 62 -12.89 3.65 1.58
CA TYR A 62 -13.27 3.31 0.21
C TYR A 62 -12.07 3.49 -0.74
N ALA A 63 -11.42 4.65 -0.67
CA ALA A 63 -10.25 4.95 -1.50
C ALA A 63 -9.10 3.96 -1.20
N GLN A 64 -8.91 3.60 0.04
CA GLN A 64 -7.90 2.63 0.45
C GLN A 64 -8.20 1.24 -0.13
N THR A 65 -9.47 0.84 -0.12
CA THR A 65 -9.90 -0.41 -0.76
C THR A 65 -9.60 -0.40 -2.25
N VAL A 66 -9.90 0.71 -2.94
CA VAL A 66 -9.59 0.88 -4.36
C VAL A 66 -8.08 0.76 -4.58
N LEU A 67 -7.28 1.39 -3.71
CA LEU A 67 -5.83 1.37 -3.82
C LEU A 67 -5.26 -0.05 -3.75
N VAL A 68 -5.64 -0.83 -2.73
CA VAL A 68 -5.10 -2.18 -2.57
C VAL A 68 -5.56 -3.12 -3.68
N ARG A 69 -6.81 -2.99 -4.12
CA ARG A 69 -7.34 -3.79 -5.24
C ARG A 69 -6.66 -3.43 -6.56
N THR A 70 -6.41 -2.15 -6.78
CA THR A 70 -5.68 -1.67 -7.95
C THR A 70 -4.26 -2.22 -7.95
N PHE A 71 -3.59 -2.18 -6.81
CA PHE A 71 -2.25 -2.74 -6.67
C PHE A 71 -2.22 -4.22 -7.03
N LEU A 72 -3.12 -5.02 -6.47
CA LEU A 72 -3.17 -6.45 -6.75
C LEU A 72 -3.48 -6.74 -8.22
N SER A 73 -4.36 -5.96 -8.83
CA SER A 73 -4.71 -6.07 -10.25
C SER A 73 -3.52 -5.73 -11.15
N LEU A 74 -2.80 -4.66 -10.86
CA LEU A 74 -1.61 -4.26 -11.63
C LEU A 74 -0.50 -5.30 -11.52
N ARG A 75 -0.28 -5.85 -10.33
CA ARG A 75 0.74 -6.90 -10.13
C ARG A 75 0.38 -8.16 -10.88
N ARG A 76 -0.90 -8.50 -10.95
CA ARG A 76 -1.36 -9.66 -11.72
C ARG A 76 -1.10 -9.48 -13.22
N ARG A 77 -1.34 -8.27 -13.76
CA ARG A 77 -1.07 -7.94 -15.16
C ARG A 77 0.43 -7.92 -15.46
N ARG A 78 1.25 -7.42 -14.54
CA ARG A 78 2.70 -7.32 -14.71
C ARG A 78 3.41 -8.67 -14.56
N SER A 79 2.83 -9.65 -13.88
CA SER A 79 3.41 -10.99 -13.77
C SER A 79 3.42 -11.72 -15.12
N THR A 80 2.62 -11.26 -16.09
CA THR A 80 2.58 -11.81 -17.45
C THR A 80 3.42 -11.00 -18.43
N GLY A 81 4.11 -9.94 -18.01
CA GLY A 81 4.92 -9.05 -18.81
C GLY A 81 6.30 -8.81 -18.21
N GLU A 82 7.06 -7.87 -18.82
CA GLU A 82 8.38 -7.50 -18.35
C GLU A 82 8.34 -6.95 -16.92
N ARG A 83 9.28 -7.42 -16.10
CA ARG A 83 9.45 -6.87 -14.76
C ARG A 83 10.03 -5.46 -14.89
N PRO A 84 9.37 -4.42 -14.32
CA PRO A 84 9.99 -3.13 -14.24
C PRO A 84 11.26 -3.25 -13.40
N ILE A 85 12.34 -2.68 -13.93
CA ILE A 85 13.58 -2.56 -13.16
C ILE A 85 13.27 -1.69 -11.96
N GLY A 86 13.41 -2.26 -10.75
CA GLY A 86 13.19 -1.50 -9.53
C GLY A 86 14.11 -0.30 -9.50
N ASN A 87 13.54 0.89 -9.57
CA ASN A 87 14.31 2.11 -9.39
C ASN A 87 14.69 2.23 -7.93
N LEU A 88 15.97 2.38 -7.67
CA LEU A 88 16.44 2.76 -6.37
C LEU A 88 15.77 4.08 -5.99
N PRO A 89 15.28 4.21 -4.74
CA PRO A 89 14.66 5.46 -4.34
C PRO A 89 15.67 6.60 -4.46
N ASP A 90 15.31 7.60 -5.26
CA ASP A 90 16.04 8.84 -5.35
C ASP A 90 15.93 9.57 -4.01
N GLY A 91 17.04 9.96 -3.48
CA GLY A 91 17.05 10.72 -2.25
C GLY A 91 17.78 10.01 -1.15
N ALA A 92 19.07 10.07 -1.25
CA ALA A 92 19.97 9.62 -0.24
C ALA A 92 19.95 10.57 0.96
N ALA A 93 18.93 10.45 1.82
CA ALA A 93 19.13 10.84 3.18
C ALA A 93 20.01 9.77 3.79
N SER A 94 21.21 10.12 4.20
CA SER A 94 22.11 9.19 4.86
C SER A 94 21.81 9.19 6.37
N GLY A 95 21.58 8.01 6.94
CA GLY A 95 21.40 7.86 8.39
C GLY A 95 20.84 6.50 8.77
N PRO A 96 20.86 6.14 10.08
CA PRO A 96 20.37 4.84 10.55
C PRO A 96 18.89 4.62 10.23
N ASP A 97 18.04 5.65 10.34
CA ASP A 97 16.61 5.57 10.04
C ASP A 97 16.36 5.30 8.57
N THR A 98 17.20 5.87 7.70
CA THR A 98 17.10 5.64 6.25
C THR A 98 17.53 4.21 5.92
N ALA A 99 18.60 3.72 6.52
CA ALA A 99 19.07 2.35 6.33
C ALA A 99 18.01 1.34 6.79
N LEU A 100 17.39 1.57 7.95
CA LEU A 100 16.31 0.73 8.46
C LEU A 100 15.10 0.74 7.53
N ARG A 101 14.71 1.92 7.04
CA ARG A 101 13.61 2.06 6.11
C ARG A 101 13.86 1.29 4.80
N LEU A 102 15.06 1.44 4.22
CA LEU A 102 15.43 0.73 2.99
C LEU A 102 15.45 -0.77 3.21
N THR A 103 15.92 -1.23 4.36
CA THR A 103 15.93 -2.64 4.73
C THR A 103 14.50 -3.19 4.83
N LEU A 104 13.60 -2.44 5.45
CA LEU A 104 12.19 -2.82 5.56
C LEU A 104 11.53 -2.87 4.18
N LEU A 105 11.76 -1.87 3.34
CA LEU A 105 11.21 -1.83 1.98
C LEU A 105 11.73 -3.00 1.13
N ASP A 106 13.01 -3.34 1.26
CA ASP A 106 13.58 -4.49 0.58
C ASP A 106 12.92 -5.79 1.02
N ALA A 107 12.71 -5.96 2.32
CA ALA A 107 12.01 -7.13 2.87
C ALA A 107 10.58 -7.22 2.34
N LEU A 108 9.85 -6.09 2.30
CA LEU A 108 8.50 -6.05 1.75
C LEU A 108 8.48 -6.40 0.26
N GLY A 109 9.50 -5.97 -0.48
CA GLY A 109 9.65 -6.27 -1.90
C GLY A 109 9.82 -7.76 -2.20
N GLN A 110 10.30 -8.53 -1.23
CA GLN A 110 10.46 -9.98 -1.35
C GLN A 110 9.19 -10.76 -1.03
N LEU A 111 8.18 -10.10 -0.47
CA LEU A 111 6.92 -10.76 -0.16
C LEU A 111 6.00 -10.81 -1.38
N PRO A 112 5.14 -11.84 -1.49
CA PRO A 112 4.06 -11.81 -2.47
C PRO A 112 3.19 -10.55 -2.31
N PRO A 113 2.63 -10.03 -3.41
CA PRO A 113 1.82 -8.80 -3.33
C PRO A 113 0.67 -8.85 -2.34
N ARG A 114 -0.01 -9.98 -2.26
CA ARG A 114 -1.13 -10.15 -1.33
C ARG A 114 -0.68 -10.07 0.13
N ASP A 115 0.48 -10.63 0.44
CA ASP A 115 1.06 -10.56 1.78
C ASP A 115 1.37 -9.11 2.16
N ARG A 116 1.91 -8.32 1.21
CA ARG A 116 2.15 -6.89 1.43
C ARG A 116 0.86 -6.13 1.72
N ALA A 117 -0.20 -6.44 0.97
CA ALA A 117 -1.52 -5.82 1.17
C ALA A 117 -2.09 -6.14 2.56
N VAL A 118 -1.98 -7.40 2.99
CA VAL A 118 -2.44 -7.82 4.32
C VAL A 118 -1.66 -7.07 5.41
N LEU A 119 -0.34 -7.01 5.29
CA LEU A 119 0.50 -6.31 6.27
C LEU A 119 0.18 -4.83 6.33
N LEU A 120 0.01 -4.18 5.18
CA LEU A 120 -0.37 -2.76 5.13
C LEU A 120 -1.67 -2.51 5.90
N LEU A 121 -2.70 -3.26 5.56
CA LEU A 121 -4.02 -3.02 6.15
C LEU A 121 -4.06 -3.36 7.64
N ARG A 122 -3.44 -4.45 8.05
CA ARG A 122 -3.46 -4.89 9.44
C ARG A 122 -2.56 -4.08 10.36
N TYR A 123 -1.35 -3.79 9.93
CA TYR A 123 -0.32 -3.24 10.82
C TYR A 123 0.02 -1.78 10.55
N TRP A 124 -0.17 -1.32 9.34
CA TRP A 124 0.09 0.09 9.00
C TRP A 124 -1.18 0.94 9.12
N GLU A 125 -2.29 0.42 8.61
CA GLU A 125 -3.57 1.13 8.57
C GLU A 125 -4.50 0.71 9.71
N ASP A 126 -4.07 -0.20 10.55
CA ASP A 126 -4.76 -0.65 11.75
C ASP A 126 -6.20 -1.13 11.47
N ARG A 127 -6.39 -1.79 10.33
CA ARG A 127 -7.68 -2.39 9.97
C ARG A 127 -7.87 -3.71 10.71
N SER A 128 -9.12 -4.01 11.09
CA SER A 128 -9.46 -5.29 11.69
C SER A 128 -9.29 -6.43 10.69
N ILE A 129 -9.26 -7.66 11.19
CA ILE A 129 -9.23 -8.86 10.34
C ILE A 129 -10.45 -8.89 9.43
N GLU A 130 -11.62 -8.56 9.94
CA GLU A 130 -12.89 -8.56 9.20
C GLU A 130 -12.90 -7.48 8.11
N GLU A 131 -12.43 -6.28 8.43
CA GLU A 131 -12.30 -5.21 7.44
C GLU A 131 -11.31 -5.59 6.33
N THR A 132 -10.14 -6.11 6.71
CA THR A 132 -9.12 -6.54 5.77
C THR A 132 -9.65 -7.64 4.86
N ALA A 133 -10.37 -8.60 5.42
CA ALA A 133 -10.99 -9.69 4.67
C ALA A 133 -11.96 -9.16 3.61
N ARG A 134 -12.80 -8.20 3.96
CA ARG A 134 -13.72 -7.57 3.01
C ARG A 134 -12.98 -6.80 1.93
N MET A 135 -11.98 -6.01 2.32
CA MET A 135 -11.22 -5.18 1.38
C MET A 135 -10.47 -6.03 0.35
N LEU A 136 -9.92 -7.17 0.77
CA LEU A 136 -9.14 -8.06 -0.08
C LEU A 136 -9.94 -9.21 -0.68
N ARG A 137 -11.22 -9.34 -0.32
CA ARG A 137 -12.10 -10.44 -0.75
C ARG A 137 -11.52 -11.80 -0.35
N LEU A 138 -11.08 -11.88 0.89
CA LEU A 138 -10.56 -13.09 1.51
C LEU A 138 -11.43 -13.49 2.69
N SER A 139 -11.30 -14.74 3.13
CA SER A 139 -11.89 -15.15 4.40
C SER A 139 -11.08 -14.58 5.57
N SER A 140 -11.71 -14.42 6.73
CA SER A 140 -11.02 -14.00 7.95
C SER A 140 -9.90 -14.98 8.32
N SER A 141 -10.13 -16.26 8.12
CA SER A 141 -9.12 -17.31 8.34
C SER A 141 -7.90 -17.10 7.43
N ALA A 142 -8.11 -16.80 6.15
CA ALA A 142 -7.03 -16.53 5.20
C ALA A 142 -6.23 -15.28 5.61
N VAL A 143 -6.91 -14.22 6.06
CA VAL A 143 -6.25 -13.01 6.54
C VAL A 143 -5.35 -13.32 7.74
N ARG A 144 -5.85 -14.08 8.70
CA ARG A 144 -5.06 -14.49 9.88
C ARG A 144 -3.81 -15.26 9.49
N SER A 145 -3.98 -16.29 8.67
CA SER A 145 -2.85 -17.15 8.29
C SER A 145 -1.84 -16.43 7.40
N GLN A 146 -2.32 -15.63 6.45
CA GLN A 146 -1.42 -14.83 5.59
C GLN A 146 -0.70 -13.76 6.39
N GLY A 147 -1.39 -13.09 7.30
CA GLY A 147 -0.78 -12.08 8.17
C GLY A 147 0.33 -12.66 9.05
N THR A 148 0.07 -13.80 9.66
CA THR A 148 1.05 -14.49 10.51
C THR A 148 2.28 -14.91 9.71
N ARG A 149 2.08 -15.50 8.54
CA ARG A 149 3.18 -15.92 7.68
C ARG A 149 3.99 -14.76 7.14
N ALA A 150 3.30 -13.71 6.68
CA ALA A 150 3.94 -12.53 6.13
C ALA A 150 4.78 -11.83 7.21
N LEU A 151 4.23 -11.67 8.41
CA LEU A 151 4.96 -11.08 9.52
C LEU A 151 6.18 -11.91 9.92
N GLY A 152 6.04 -13.23 9.92
CA GLY A 152 7.15 -14.15 10.18
C GLY A 152 8.26 -14.02 9.14
N ARG A 153 7.91 -13.88 7.86
CA ARG A 153 8.88 -13.68 6.77
C ARG A 153 9.61 -12.34 6.91
N VAL A 154 8.88 -11.27 7.23
CA VAL A 154 9.50 -9.96 7.45
C VAL A 154 10.49 -10.03 8.62
N ARG A 155 10.08 -10.64 9.73
CA ARG A 155 10.97 -10.81 10.88
C ARG A 155 12.23 -11.61 10.54
N ALA A 156 12.09 -12.68 9.76
CA ALA A 156 13.23 -13.48 9.32
C ALA A 156 14.16 -12.66 8.42
N LEU A 157 13.60 -11.91 7.47
CA LEU A 157 14.38 -11.07 6.55
C LEU A 157 15.06 -9.92 7.27
N LEU A 158 14.41 -9.33 8.27
CA LEU A 158 14.94 -8.23 9.06
C LEU A 158 15.90 -8.69 10.14
N GLY A 159 15.75 -9.92 10.63
CA GLY A 159 16.53 -10.43 11.77
C GLY A 159 18.02 -10.30 11.57
N ASP A 160 18.54 -10.74 10.44
CA ASP A 160 19.95 -10.65 10.11
C ASP A 160 20.39 -9.21 9.84
N SER A 161 19.52 -8.43 9.17
CA SER A 161 19.81 -7.04 8.81
C SER A 161 19.72 -6.09 10.01
N LEU A 162 18.83 -6.38 10.97
CA LEU A 162 18.70 -5.57 12.18
C LEU A 162 19.90 -5.68 13.09
N SER A 163 20.54 -6.86 13.17
CA SER A 163 21.76 -7.03 13.94
C SER A 163 22.93 -6.20 13.37
N ASP A 164 22.93 -5.96 12.06
CA ASP A 164 23.93 -5.12 11.41
C ASP A 164 23.68 -3.63 11.62
N LEU A 165 22.44 -3.23 11.91
CA LEU A 165 22.03 -1.83 12.03
C LEU A 165 21.98 -1.31 13.47
N VAL A 166 21.90 -2.19 14.44
CA VAL A 166 21.85 -1.82 15.86
C VAL A 166 23.28 -1.84 16.42
N PRO A 167 23.82 -0.67 16.82
CA PRO A 167 25.14 -0.66 17.47
C PRO A 167 25.06 -1.38 18.81
N HIS A 168 25.99 -2.27 19.01
CA HIS A 168 26.16 -3.00 20.28
C HIS A 168 26.62 -2.10 21.39
#